data_ec9300bfc37050fa38db80473dd8fa3c
#
_entry.id   ec9300bfc37050fa38db80473dd8fa3c
#
_cell.length_a   1.000
_cell.length_b   1.000
_cell.length_c   1.000
_cell.angle_alpha   90.00
_cell.angle_beta   90.00
_cell.angle_gamma   90.00
#
_symmetry.space_group_name_H-M   'P 1'
#
loop_
_entity.id
_entity.type
_entity.pdbx_description
1 polymer ?
#
loop_
_entity_poly.entity_id
_entity_poly.type
_entity_poly.pdbx_seq_one_letter_code
_entity_poly.pdbx_strand_id
1 'polypeptide(L)'
;TGVQTCALPILDTTSQHFASDIAYIADIGREKVFALLAESNGADREGYTSPRHHITSMIEPHIENAEARIIVSVYHQNLYRILEILRLAEKYRKRVYLYSNTIRQMLQSIEELGYYHFQSHLFVDTETYNNENDDDVIVLVTGIGQEVFARMMRIAINEDDKIHLKDSDTVIIASPASYETEVDGSKMKDELYRDNVAIVNFTSSDILTMHASSEDIKMMIYLFKPEYFIPIKGEYRQLVVNANIALDMGYRADHIVVLDNGQIASFEGHTLKSTNDFVDIGEVMIGMDSSTDVNSSVLKDREVLSQDGVIIIGVALNYNTKEIISGVDVQSRGLIYLKDADYIVREVGNILVEAIKDAVKEGNFDNMKVRMDARDRISRYLLRETGKR
;
A
#
# COMPACT_ATOMS: atom_id res chain seq x y z
N THR A 1 20.19 28.83 -11.59
CA THR A 1 20.44 28.03 -10.39
C THR A 1 19.20 27.24 -10.02
N GLY A 2 18.87 26.18 -10.74
CA GLY A 2 17.69 25.36 -10.43
C GLY A 2 18.10 23.94 -10.09
N VAL A 3 17.71 23.44 -8.92
CA VAL A 3 17.57 22.03 -8.67
C VAL A 3 16.21 21.65 -9.22
N GLN A 4 16.16 20.80 -10.23
CA GLN A 4 14.89 20.31 -10.77
C GLN A 4 14.60 18.95 -10.16
N THR A 5 13.55 18.88 -9.35
CA THR A 5 13.00 17.62 -8.91
C THR A 5 11.89 17.20 -9.87
N CYS A 6 12.01 16.02 -10.45
CA CYS A 6 10.97 15.44 -11.28
C CYS A 6 10.31 14.28 -10.55
N ALA A 7 9.11 14.49 -10.01
CA ALA A 7 8.38 13.46 -9.31
C ALA A 7 7.84 12.40 -10.25
N LEU A 8 7.46 12.78 -11.48
CA LEU A 8 6.90 11.89 -12.51
C LEU A 8 7.47 12.32 -13.88
N PRO A 9 8.67 11.86 -14.27
CA PRO A 9 9.29 12.27 -15.52
C PRO A 9 8.69 11.60 -16.77
N ILE A 10 7.38 11.37 -16.77
CA ILE A 10 6.64 10.88 -17.93
C ILE A 10 6.39 12.03 -18.86
N LEU A 11 6.87 11.94 -20.08
CA LEU A 11 6.61 12.93 -21.11
C LEU A 11 5.36 12.53 -21.89
N ASP A 12 4.19 12.93 -21.39
CA ASP A 12 2.93 12.68 -22.05
C ASP A 12 2.53 13.86 -22.92
N THR A 13 2.52 13.66 -24.22
CA THR A 13 2.07 14.65 -25.22
C THR A 13 0.66 14.37 -25.73
N THR A 14 0.01 13.31 -25.26
CA THR A 14 -1.29 12.84 -25.74
C THR A 14 -2.46 13.35 -24.91
N SER A 15 -2.20 13.76 -23.67
CA SER A 15 -3.22 14.28 -22.75
C SER A 15 -3.63 15.71 -23.15
N GLN A 16 -4.92 15.96 -23.26
CA GLN A 16 -5.41 17.32 -23.59
C GLN A 16 -5.20 18.35 -22.46
N HIS A 17 -5.21 17.91 -21.19
CA HIS A 17 -5.17 18.83 -20.05
C HIS A 17 -3.84 18.78 -19.28
N PHE A 18 -3.05 17.72 -19.48
CA PHE A 18 -1.82 17.48 -18.74
C PHE A 18 -0.65 17.17 -19.68
N ALA A 19 -0.71 17.69 -20.92
CA ALA A 19 0.38 17.52 -21.87
C ALA A 19 1.66 18.15 -21.34
N SER A 20 2.76 17.41 -21.44
CA SER A 20 4.07 17.92 -21.10
C SER A 20 4.53 18.98 -22.10
N ASP A 21 4.89 20.15 -21.62
CA ASP A 21 5.49 21.20 -22.46
C ASP A 21 6.98 20.91 -22.72
N ILE A 22 7.21 20.05 -23.72
CA ILE A 22 8.57 19.64 -24.10
C ILE A 22 9.43 20.83 -24.53
N ALA A 23 8.82 21.85 -25.18
CA ALA A 23 9.54 23.03 -25.61
C ALA A 23 10.07 23.84 -24.42
N TYR A 24 9.21 24.06 -23.42
CA TYR A 24 9.59 24.74 -22.18
C TYR A 24 10.65 23.97 -21.39
N ILE A 25 10.53 22.64 -21.28
CA ILE A 25 11.54 21.78 -20.65
C ILE A 25 12.89 21.90 -21.36
N ALA A 26 12.90 21.89 -22.70
CA ALA A 26 14.13 22.07 -23.49
C ALA A 26 14.73 23.45 -23.31
N ASP A 27 13.92 24.50 -23.18
CA ASP A 27 14.39 25.88 -22.93
C ASP A 27 15.08 25.99 -21.56
N ILE A 28 14.51 25.35 -20.49
CA ILE A 28 15.18 25.26 -19.18
C ILE A 28 16.55 24.57 -19.33
N GLY A 29 16.64 23.52 -20.15
CA GLY A 29 17.90 22.80 -20.38
C GLY A 29 18.99 23.65 -21.03
N ARG A 30 18.63 24.75 -21.72
CA ARG A 30 19.59 25.73 -22.26
C ARG A 30 20.20 26.65 -21.20
N GLU A 31 19.57 26.75 -20.03
CA GLU A 31 20.01 27.60 -18.91
C GLU A 31 21.09 26.98 -18.01
N LYS A 32 21.71 25.87 -18.41
CA LYS A 32 22.74 25.14 -17.65
C LYS A 32 22.21 24.60 -16.31
N VAL A 33 21.48 23.54 -16.37
CA VAL A 33 20.97 22.85 -15.17
C VAL A 33 22.13 22.26 -14.37
N PHE A 34 22.26 22.65 -13.11
CA PHE A 34 23.34 22.19 -12.24
C PHE A 34 23.11 20.73 -11.85
N ALA A 35 21.89 20.36 -11.37
CA ALA A 35 21.58 19.01 -10.99
C ALA A 35 20.15 18.62 -11.39
N LEU A 36 19.98 17.41 -11.90
CA LEU A 36 18.69 16.79 -12.14
C LEU A 36 18.48 15.65 -11.13
N LEU A 37 17.47 15.80 -10.29
CA LEU A 37 17.00 14.76 -9.40
C LEU A 37 15.85 14.01 -10.09
N ALA A 38 16.06 12.77 -10.50
CA ALA A 38 15.08 12.00 -11.24
C ALA A 38 14.63 10.76 -10.49
N GLU A 39 13.32 10.49 -10.54
CA GLU A 39 12.70 9.31 -9.98
C GLU A 39 13.24 8.02 -10.60
N SER A 40 13.38 6.96 -9.79
CA SER A 40 13.98 5.68 -10.22
C SER A 40 13.03 4.49 -10.22
N ASN A 41 11.79 4.65 -9.73
CA ASN A 41 10.84 3.54 -9.56
C ASN A 41 10.55 2.73 -10.82
N GLY A 42 10.71 3.29 -12.01
CA GLY A 42 10.50 2.60 -13.29
C GLY A 42 11.76 2.49 -14.12
N ALA A 43 12.94 2.79 -13.58
CA ALA A 43 14.21 2.80 -14.34
C ALA A 43 14.56 1.45 -14.94
N ASP A 44 14.12 0.36 -14.35
CA ASP A 44 14.31 -1.03 -14.79
C ASP A 44 13.33 -1.48 -15.89
N ARG A 45 12.35 -0.63 -16.26
CA ARG A 45 11.42 -0.92 -17.36
C ARG A 45 11.93 -0.35 -18.67
N GLU A 46 11.94 -1.18 -19.70
CA GLU A 46 12.30 -0.75 -21.04
C GLU A 46 11.21 0.09 -21.72
N GLY A 47 11.62 0.99 -22.59
CA GLY A 47 10.74 1.84 -23.41
C GLY A 47 10.21 3.06 -22.70
N TYR A 48 9.10 3.58 -23.22
CA TYR A 48 8.38 4.74 -22.70
C TYR A 48 7.16 4.32 -21.89
N THR A 49 6.80 5.15 -20.90
CA THR A 49 5.57 4.95 -20.12
C THR A 49 4.34 5.41 -20.90
N SER A 50 4.40 6.59 -21.56
CA SER A 50 3.32 7.07 -22.41
C SER A 50 3.39 6.38 -23.79
N PRO A 51 2.24 6.01 -24.41
CA PRO A 51 0.86 6.15 -23.92
C PRO A 51 0.34 4.95 -23.08
N ARG A 52 1.19 3.98 -22.73
CA ARG A 52 0.78 2.72 -22.08
C ARG A 52 0.22 2.88 -20.65
N HIS A 53 0.32 4.06 -20.07
CA HIS A 53 -0.30 4.38 -18.78
C HIS A 53 -1.78 4.79 -18.91
N HIS A 54 -2.25 5.12 -20.13
CA HIS A 54 -3.64 5.42 -20.42
C HIS A 54 -4.47 4.14 -20.50
N ILE A 55 -5.74 4.24 -20.10
CA ILE A 55 -6.67 3.11 -20.08
C ILE A 55 -7.87 3.31 -21.04
N THR A 56 -8.02 4.48 -21.63
CA THR A 56 -9.19 4.82 -22.46
C THR A 56 -9.48 3.76 -23.50
N SER A 57 -8.50 3.43 -24.37
CA SER A 57 -8.70 2.48 -25.46
C SER A 57 -8.99 1.05 -24.99
N MET A 58 -8.57 0.72 -23.78
CA MET A 58 -8.74 -0.62 -23.20
C MET A 58 -10.09 -0.77 -22.52
N ILE A 59 -10.56 0.29 -21.85
CA ILE A 59 -11.80 0.25 -21.06
C ILE A 59 -13.03 0.64 -21.88
N GLU A 60 -12.85 1.47 -22.89
CA GLU A 60 -13.92 2.02 -23.72
C GLU A 60 -14.86 0.96 -24.33
N PRO A 61 -14.36 -0.14 -24.94
CA PRO A 61 -15.24 -1.17 -25.50
C PRO A 61 -16.15 -1.82 -24.45
N HIS A 62 -15.68 -1.90 -23.20
CA HIS A 62 -16.45 -2.49 -22.11
C HIS A 62 -17.52 -1.52 -21.59
N ILE A 63 -17.25 -0.21 -21.60
CA ILE A 63 -18.25 0.81 -21.22
C ILE A 63 -19.30 0.98 -22.33
N GLU A 64 -18.87 1.01 -23.60
CA GLU A 64 -19.75 1.16 -24.76
C GLU A 64 -20.75 0.03 -24.88
N ASN A 65 -20.31 -1.22 -24.68
CA ASN A 65 -21.14 -2.40 -24.87
C ASN A 65 -21.85 -2.87 -23.60
N ALA A 66 -21.69 -2.18 -22.48
CA ALA A 66 -22.33 -2.58 -21.23
C ALA A 66 -23.83 -2.22 -21.25
N GLU A 67 -24.67 -3.25 -21.16
CA GLU A 67 -26.13 -3.12 -21.05
C GLU A 67 -26.59 -2.92 -19.59
N ALA A 68 -25.72 -3.16 -18.62
CA ALA A 68 -25.99 -3.06 -17.20
C ALA A 68 -24.91 -2.26 -16.47
N ARG A 69 -24.94 -2.30 -15.15
CA ARG A 69 -24.03 -1.60 -14.28
C ARG A 69 -22.58 -2.07 -14.44
N ILE A 70 -21.65 -1.13 -14.35
CA ILE A 70 -20.21 -1.38 -14.39
C ILE A 70 -19.62 -1.01 -13.03
N ILE A 71 -18.75 -1.87 -12.48
CA ILE A 71 -17.99 -1.58 -11.26
C ILE A 71 -16.53 -1.49 -11.66
N VAL A 72 -15.89 -0.34 -11.46
CA VAL A 72 -14.49 -0.10 -11.85
C VAL A 72 -13.66 0.16 -10.63
N SER A 73 -12.61 -0.63 -10.42
CA SER A 73 -11.61 -0.37 -9.39
C SER A 73 -10.40 0.37 -9.97
N VAL A 74 -9.97 1.44 -9.31
CA VAL A 74 -8.79 2.23 -9.70
C VAL A 74 -8.13 2.86 -8.48
N TYR A 75 -6.79 2.96 -8.47
CA TYR A 75 -6.10 3.68 -7.41
C TYR A 75 -6.44 5.17 -7.45
N HIS A 76 -6.78 5.76 -6.33
CA HIS A 76 -7.20 7.16 -6.32
C HIS A 76 -6.08 8.15 -6.63
N GLN A 77 -4.80 7.77 -6.47
CA GLN A 77 -3.65 8.56 -6.91
C GLN A 77 -3.56 8.67 -8.44
N ASN A 78 -4.21 7.76 -9.17
CA ASN A 78 -4.20 7.74 -10.63
C ASN A 78 -5.28 8.66 -11.20
N LEU A 79 -5.19 9.95 -10.90
CA LEU A 79 -6.16 10.96 -11.30
C LEU A 79 -6.46 10.95 -12.81
N TYR A 80 -5.42 10.78 -13.64
CA TYR A 80 -5.59 10.68 -15.11
C TYR A 80 -6.58 9.59 -15.50
N ARG A 81 -6.44 8.38 -14.94
CA ARG A 81 -7.33 7.25 -15.23
C ARG A 81 -8.75 7.51 -14.76
N ILE A 82 -8.87 8.16 -13.60
CA ILE A 82 -10.18 8.55 -13.08
C ILE A 82 -10.85 9.51 -14.05
N LEU A 83 -10.15 10.54 -14.54
CA LEU A 83 -10.68 11.47 -15.53
C LEU A 83 -10.99 10.80 -16.87
N GLU A 84 -10.21 9.81 -17.31
CA GLU A 84 -10.50 9.02 -18.50
C GLU A 84 -11.82 8.24 -18.35
N ILE A 85 -12.03 7.60 -17.19
CA ILE A 85 -13.28 6.89 -16.90
C ILE A 85 -14.47 7.86 -16.89
N LEU A 86 -14.31 9.03 -16.25
CA LEU A 86 -15.38 10.04 -16.19
C LEU A 86 -15.73 10.58 -17.59
N ARG A 87 -14.74 10.82 -18.45
CA ARG A 87 -14.97 11.22 -19.86
C ARG A 87 -15.69 10.15 -20.65
N LEU A 88 -15.34 8.89 -20.45
CA LEU A 88 -16.08 7.80 -21.10
C LEU A 88 -17.51 7.70 -20.57
N ALA A 89 -17.71 7.90 -19.27
CA ALA A 89 -19.05 7.97 -18.70
C ALA A 89 -19.90 9.08 -19.36
N GLU A 90 -19.36 10.30 -19.49
CA GLU A 90 -20.02 11.40 -20.19
C GLU A 90 -20.28 11.07 -21.67
N LYS A 91 -19.29 10.51 -22.37
CA LYS A 91 -19.43 10.12 -23.80
C LYS A 91 -20.55 9.13 -24.03
N TYR A 92 -20.67 8.13 -23.16
CA TYR A 92 -21.67 7.06 -23.27
C TYR A 92 -22.92 7.31 -22.42
N ARG A 93 -23.07 8.53 -21.86
CA ARG A 93 -24.24 8.96 -21.06
C ARG A 93 -24.51 8.05 -19.86
N LYS A 94 -23.47 7.47 -19.29
CA LYS A 94 -23.51 6.73 -18.02
C LYS A 94 -23.37 7.71 -16.86
N ARG A 95 -24.06 7.44 -15.77
CA ARG A 95 -23.87 8.18 -14.50
C ARG A 95 -22.76 7.52 -13.69
N VAL A 96 -22.17 8.24 -12.76
CA VAL A 96 -21.07 7.74 -11.93
C VAL A 96 -21.44 7.83 -10.46
N TYR A 97 -21.40 6.69 -9.79
CA TYR A 97 -21.46 6.61 -8.34
C TYR A 97 -20.04 6.61 -7.76
N LEU A 98 -19.69 7.63 -6.99
CA LEU A 98 -18.40 7.73 -6.33
C LEU A 98 -18.48 7.00 -4.99
N TYR A 99 -17.83 5.83 -4.89
CA TYR A 99 -17.85 4.99 -3.71
C TYR A 99 -17.23 5.66 -2.48
N SER A 100 -16.22 6.52 -2.66
CA SER A 100 -15.46 7.18 -1.60
C SER A 100 -15.67 8.69 -1.58
N ASN A 101 -15.83 9.26 -0.37
CA ASN A 101 -15.88 10.71 -0.20
C ASN A 101 -14.55 11.40 -0.53
N THR A 102 -13.42 10.74 -0.35
CA THR A 102 -12.09 11.28 -0.67
C THR A 102 -11.97 11.64 -2.14
N ILE A 103 -12.45 10.75 -3.05
CA ILE A 103 -12.42 11.04 -4.48
C ILE A 103 -13.36 12.19 -4.84
N ARG A 104 -14.51 12.29 -4.19
CA ARG A 104 -15.44 13.41 -4.40
C ARG A 104 -14.80 14.76 -4.08
N GLN A 105 -14.12 14.87 -2.94
CA GLN A 105 -13.41 16.09 -2.55
C GLN A 105 -12.28 16.42 -3.54
N MET A 106 -11.53 15.42 -4.00
CA MET A 106 -10.46 15.62 -4.96
C MET A 106 -11.01 16.12 -6.31
N LEU A 107 -12.10 15.54 -6.81
CA LEU A 107 -12.74 16.00 -8.06
C LEU A 107 -13.29 17.42 -7.93
N GLN A 108 -13.88 17.77 -6.79
CA GLN A 108 -14.31 19.13 -6.51
C GLN A 108 -13.14 20.12 -6.57
N SER A 109 -12.00 19.78 -5.95
CA SER A 109 -10.80 20.63 -6.02
C SER A 109 -10.29 20.81 -7.45
N ILE A 110 -10.36 19.78 -8.30
CA ILE A 110 -9.98 19.85 -9.72
C ILE A 110 -10.89 20.80 -10.48
N GLU A 111 -12.18 20.77 -10.20
CA GLU A 111 -13.15 21.68 -10.82
C GLU A 111 -12.93 23.12 -10.35
N GLU A 112 -12.74 23.35 -9.04
CA GLU A 112 -12.44 24.66 -8.47
C GLU A 112 -11.16 25.30 -9.05
N LEU A 113 -10.14 24.46 -9.35
CA LEU A 113 -8.90 24.88 -9.99
C LEU A 113 -9.01 25.05 -11.51
N GLY A 114 -10.18 24.74 -12.10
CA GLY A 114 -10.44 24.90 -13.53
C GLY A 114 -9.76 23.88 -14.44
N TYR A 115 -9.26 22.78 -13.92
CA TYR A 115 -8.65 21.71 -14.73
C TYR A 115 -9.68 20.86 -15.47
N TYR A 116 -10.88 20.72 -14.93
CA TYR A 116 -11.97 19.98 -15.55
C TYR A 116 -13.31 20.52 -15.06
N HIS A 117 -14.33 20.51 -15.96
CA HIS A 117 -15.71 20.83 -15.60
C HIS A 117 -16.59 19.59 -15.80
N PHE A 118 -17.18 19.14 -14.73
CA PHE A 118 -18.07 18.00 -14.75
C PHE A 118 -19.50 18.43 -15.09
N GLN A 119 -20.19 17.63 -15.92
CA GLN A 119 -21.60 17.86 -16.17
C GLN A 119 -22.40 17.58 -14.90
N SER A 120 -23.36 18.44 -14.57
CA SER A 120 -24.12 18.38 -13.30
C SER A 120 -24.87 17.07 -13.06
N HIS A 121 -25.19 16.34 -14.13
CA HIS A 121 -25.90 15.06 -14.08
C HIS A 121 -24.98 13.82 -14.10
N LEU A 122 -23.67 14.03 -14.16
CA LEU A 122 -22.70 12.93 -14.22
C LEU A 122 -22.70 12.10 -12.94
N PHE A 123 -22.79 12.74 -11.79
CA PHE A 123 -22.66 12.03 -10.52
C PHE A 123 -24.01 11.67 -9.92
N VAL A 124 -24.11 10.41 -9.45
CA VAL A 124 -25.23 9.94 -8.65
C VAL A 124 -25.06 10.39 -7.21
N ASP A 125 -26.12 10.88 -6.61
CA ASP A 125 -26.12 11.19 -5.19
C ASP A 125 -26.06 9.90 -4.36
N THR A 126 -25.20 9.88 -3.34
CA THR A 126 -25.01 8.74 -2.44
C THR A 126 -26.26 8.36 -1.65
N GLU A 127 -27.18 9.32 -1.42
CA GLU A 127 -28.43 9.06 -0.70
C GLU A 127 -29.52 8.48 -1.61
N THR A 128 -29.46 8.80 -2.92
CA THR A 128 -30.48 8.39 -3.89
C THR A 128 -30.03 7.16 -4.72
N TYR A 129 -28.77 6.72 -4.59
CA TYR A 129 -28.31 5.54 -5.31
C TYR A 129 -29.11 4.30 -4.90
N ASN A 130 -29.64 3.60 -5.89
CA ASN A 130 -30.39 2.36 -5.70
C ASN A 130 -29.73 1.20 -6.42
N ASN A 131 -29.19 0.27 -5.66
CA ASN A 131 -28.48 -0.90 -6.20
C ASN A 131 -29.33 -1.72 -7.19
N GLU A 132 -30.66 -1.76 -7.03
CA GLU A 132 -31.55 -2.59 -7.86
C GLU A 132 -31.87 -1.97 -9.21
N ASN A 133 -31.95 -0.64 -9.30
CA ASN A 133 -32.53 0.07 -10.45
C ASN A 133 -31.52 0.93 -11.24
N ASP A 134 -30.28 1.05 -10.77
CA ASP A 134 -29.27 1.91 -11.40
C ASP A 134 -28.35 1.11 -12.35
N ASP A 135 -28.92 0.56 -13.44
CA ASP A 135 -28.16 -0.24 -14.41
C ASP A 135 -27.31 0.60 -15.38
N ASP A 136 -27.59 1.90 -15.53
CA ASP A 136 -26.80 2.85 -16.32
C ASP A 136 -25.62 3.48 -15.54
N VAL A 137 -25.28 2.95 -14.38
CA VAL A 137 -24.28 3.54 -13.48
C VAL A 137 -22.93 2.85 -13.58
N ILE A 138 -21.87 3.66 -13.57
CA ILE A 138 -20.51 3.22 -13.30
C ILE A 138 -20.22 3.45 -11.81
N VAL A 139 -20.04 2.39 -11.04
CA VAL A 139 -19.58 2.45 -9.66
C VAL A 139 -18.07 2.57 -9.66
N LEU A 140 -17.54 3.73 -9.26
CA LEU A 140 -16.12 4.00 -9.21
C LEU A 140 -15.57 3.70 -7.81
N VAL A 141 -14.92 2.54 -7.65
CA VAL A 141 -14.29 2.11 -6.40
C VAL A 141 -12.84 2.54 -6.41
N THR A 142 -12.48 3.44 -5.49
CA THR A 142 -11.11 3.95 -5.39
C THR A 142 -10.52 3.69 -4.01
N GLY A 143 -9.19 3.61 -3.92
CA GLY A 143 -8.47 3.44 -2.64
C GLY A 143 -6.96 3.56 -2.83
N ILE A 144 -6.21 3.62 -1.73
CA ILE A 144 -4.74 3.61 -1.70
C ILE A 144 -4.24 2.19 -1.41
N GLY A 145 -3.32 1.67 -2.21
CA GLY A 145 -2.68 0.37 -1.94
C GLY A 145 -3.70 -0.74 -1.67
N GLN A 146 -3.64 -1.35 -0.50
CA GLN A 146 -4.55 -2.44 -0.07
C GLN A 146 -6.01 -2.02 0.05
N GLU A 147 -6.28 -0.74 0.28
CA GLU A 147 -7.64 -0.27 0.53
C GLU A 147 -8.60 -0.52 -0.65
N VAL A 148 -8.13 -0.38 -1.91
CA VAL A 148 -8.94 -0.65 -3.09
C VAL A 148 -9.37 -2.12 -3.14
N PHE A 149 -8.46 -3.04 -2.79
CA PHE A 149 -8.76 -4.48 -2.75
C PHE A 149 -9.68 -4.84 -1.60
N ALA A 150 -9.49 -4.22 -0.43
CA ALA A 150 -10.37 -4.45 0.71
C ALA A 150 -11.82 -3.99 0.42
N ARG A 151 -11.99 -2.85 -0.27
CA ARG A 151 -13.31 -2.37 -0.71
C ARG A 151 -13.95 -3.32 -1.72
N MET A 152 -13.19 -3.72 -2.74
CA MET A 152 -13.65 -4.67 -3.75
C MET A 152 -13.96 -6.05 -3.14
N MET A 153 -13.18 -6.49 -2.13
CA MET A 153 -13.42 -7.73 -1.40
C MET A 153 -14.78 -7.70 -0.69
N ARG A 154 -15.10 -6.60 0.02
CA ARG A 154 -16.41 -6.47 0.69
C ARG A 154 -17.57 -6.55 -0.29
N ILE A 155 -17.41 -5.95 -1.46
CA ILE A 155 -18.40 -6.06 -2.55
C ILE A 155 -18.50 -7.52 -3.04
N ALA A 156 -17.37 -8.18 -3.27
CA ALA A 156 -17.32 -9.55 -3.78
C ALA A 156 -17.95 -10.58 -2.82
N ILE A 157 -17.76 -10.43 -1.51
CA ILE A 157 -18.36 -11.33 -0.51
C ILE A 157 -19.74 -10.87 -0.01
N ASN A 158 -20.33 -9.88 -0.67
CA ASN A 158 -21.64 -9.31 -0.37
C ASN A 158 -21.77 -8.76 1.08
N GLU A 159 -20.68 -8.21 1.60
CA GLU A 159 -20.60 -7.54 2.93
C GLU A 159 -20.57 -6.01 2.82
N ASP A 160 -20.78 -5.47 1.63
CA ASP A 160 -20.89 -4.01 1.44
C ASP A 160 -22.32 -3.54 1.69
N ASP A 161 -22.47 -2.41 2.40
CA ASP A 161 -23.79 -1.90 2.80
C ASP A 161 -24.61 -1.33 1.62
N LYS A 162 -23.93 -0.97 0.50
CA LYS A 162 -24.54 -0.24 -0.61
C LYS A 162 -24.44 -0.95 -1.94
N ILE A 163 -23.36 -1.67 -2.18
CA ILE A 163 -23.07 -2.32 -3.46
C ILE A 163 -23.17 -3.84 -3.29
N HIS A 164 -24.18 -4.41 -3.88
CA HIS A 164 -24.37 -5.86 -4.01
C HIS A 164 -24.24 -6.26 -5.47
N LEU A 165 -23.43 -7.28 -5.76
CA LEU A 165 -23.23 -7.76 -7.12
C LEU A 165 -24.52 -8.34 -7.72
N LYS A 166 -24.68 -8.13 -9.01
CA LYS A 166 -25.75 -8.74 -9.82
C LYS A 166 -25.10 -9.55 -10.94
N ASP A 167 -25.72 -10.62 -11.38
CA ASP A 167 -25.25 -11.45 -12.50
C ASP A 167 -25.03 -10.65 -13.79
N SER A 168 -25.73 -9.52 -13.94
CA SER A 168 -25.61 -8.61 -15.08
C SER A 168 -24.45 -7.62 -14.99
N ASP A 169 -23.78 -7.52 -13.84
CA ASP A 169 -22.70 -6.56 -13.63
C ASP A 169 -21.44 -6.91 -14.44
N THR A 170 -20.74 -5.87 -14.85
CA THR A 170 -19.38 -5.99 -15.38
C THR A 170 -18.40 -5.37 -14.38
N VAL A 171 -17.48 -6.17 -13.88
CA VAL A 171 -16.43 -5.73 -12.96
C VAL A 171 -15.12 -5.50 -13.73
N ILE A 172 -14.63 -4.27 -13.73
CA ILE A 172 -13.37 -3.89 -14.39
C ILE A 172 -12.31 -3.59 -13.33
N ILE A 173 -11.27 -4.39 -13.29
CA ILE A 173 -10.14 -4.20 -12.38
C ILE A 173 -9.07 -3.40 -13.11
N ALA A 174 -9.08 -2.06 -12.93
CA ALA A 174 -8.09 -1.12 -13.46
C ALA A 174 -7.08 -0.65 -12.39
N SER A 175 -6.99 -1.40 -11.29
CA SER A 175 -6.03 -1.26 -10.20
C SER A 175 -5.12 -2.49 -10.13
N PRO A 176 -4.14 -2.65 -11.05
CA PRO A 176 -3.25 -3.82 -11.05
C PRO A 176 -2.54 -3.93 -9.69
N ALA A 177 -2.49 -5.14 -9.14
CA ALA A 177 -1.80 -5.39 -7.89
C ALA A 177 -0.30 -5.14 -8.02
N SER A 178 0.30 -4.52 -7.02
CA SER A 178 1.74 -4.43 -6.82
C SER A 178 2.25 -5.66 -6.05
N TYR A 179 3.56 -5.83 -5.95
CA TYR A 179 4.16 -6.88 -5.11
C TYR A 179 3.60 -6.91 -3.67
N GLU A 180 3.39 -5.74 -3.07
CA GLU A 180 2.88 -5.61 -1.70
C GLU A 180 1.39 -5.99 -1.57
N THR A 181 0.62 -5.88 -2.66
CA THR A 181 -0.83 -6.10 -2.66
C THR A 181 -1.26 -7.32 -3.47
N GLU A 182 -0.32 -8.13 -3.95
CA GLU A 182 -0.58 -9.27 -4.83
C GLU A 182 -1.48 -10.32 -4.17
N VAL A 183 -1.24 -10.59 -2.90
CA VAL A 183 -2.04 -11.57 -2.12
C VAL A 183 -3.48 -11.09 -1.98
N ASP A 184 -3.70 -9.81 -1.64
CA ASP A 184 -5.04 -9.25 -1.46
C ASP A 184 -5.77 -9.15 -2.81
N GLY A 185 -5.06 -8.73 -3.86
CA GLY A 185 -5.58 -8.69 -5.22
C GLY A 185 -5.95 -10.08 -5.75
N SER A 186 -5.19 -11.12 -5.40
CA SER A 186 -5.49 -12.50 -5.80
C SER A 186 -6.73 -13.03 -5.08
N LYS A 187 -6.81 -12.86 -3.77
CA LYS A 187 -7.98 -13.27 -2.98
C LYS A 187 -9.26 -12.58 -3.45
N MET A 188 -9.20 -11.27 -3.66
CA MET A 188 -10.33 -10.49 -4.17
C MET A 188 -10.81 -11.01 -5.53
N LYS A 189 -9.89 -11.30 -6.45
CA LYS A 189 -10.24 -11.89 -7.74
C LYS A 189 -10.89 -13.27 -7.60
N ASP A 190 -10.35 -14.13 -6.73
CA ASP A 190 -10.90 -15.45 -6.47
C ASP A 190 -12.36 -15.37 -5.99
N GLU A 191 -12.69 -14.41 -5.11
CA GLU A 191 -14.08 -14.23 -4.68
C GLU A 191 -14.96 -13.68 -5.81
N LEU A 192 -14.50 -12.70 -6.60
CA LEU A 192 -15.25 -12.21 -7.76
C LEU A 192 -15.56 -13.31 -8.80
N TYR A 193 -14.62 -14.24 -9.02
CA TYR A 193 -14.81 -15.36 -9.94
C TYR A 193 -15.78 -16.44 -9.42
N ARG A 194 -16.17 -16.39 -8.15
CA ARG A 194 -17.22 -17.27 -7.58
C ARG A 194 -18.62 -16.78 -7.93
N ASP A 195 -18.76 -15.47 -8.17
CA ASP A 195 -20.00 -14.88 -8.64
C ASP A 195 -20.10 -14.98 -10.18
N ASN A 196 -21.30 -14.97 -10.69
CA ASN A 196 -21.57 -15.08 -12.13
C ASN A 196 -21.49 -13.72 -12.85
N VAL A 197 -20.52 -12.88 -12.49
CA VAL A 197 -20.33 -11.55 -13.08
C VAL A 197 -19.28 -11.58 -14.21
N ALA A 198 -19.39 -10.66 -15.17
CA ALA A 198 -18.38 -10.47 -16.20
C ALA A 198 -17.16 -9.76 -15.59
N ILE A 199 -15.95 -10.33 -15.72
CA ILE A 199 -14.74 -9.76 -15.15
C ILE A 199 -13.75 -9.38 -16.25
N VAL A 200 -13.32 -8.11 -16.24
CA VAL A 200 -12.24 -7.57 -17.05
C VAL A 200 -11.08 -7.22 -16.11
N ASN A 201 -9.99 -7.97 -16.19
CA ASN A 201 -8.84 -7.76 -15.30
C ASN A 201 -7.64 -7.27 -16.09
N PHE A 202 -7.19 -6.04 -15.81
CA PHE A 202 -5.96 -5.50 -16.35
C PHE A 202 -4.80 -5.75 -15.38
N THR A 203 -3.71 -6.25 -15.94
CA THR A 203 -2.47 -6.54 -15.19
C THR A 203 -1.51 -5.35 -15.26
N SER A 204 -0.43 -5.40 -14.47
CA SER A 204 0.65 -4.40 -14.52
C SER A 204 1.42 -4.38 -15.85
N SER A 205 1.32 -5.43 -16.67
CA SER A 205 1.83 -5.46 -18.04
C SER A 205 0.90 -4.78 -19.04
N ASP A 206 -0.41 -4.75 -18.77
CA ASP A 206 -1.40 -4.09 -19.61
C ASP A 206 -1.43 -2.59 -19.34
N ILE A 207 -1.43 -2.21 -18.08
CA ILE A 207 -1.49 -0.81 -17.63
C ILE A 207 -0.22 -0.48 -16.86
N LEU A 208 0.68 0.29 -17.46
CA LEU A 208 1.90 0.71 -16.78
C LEU A 208 1.59 1.65 -15.61
N THR A 209 2.36 1.54 -14.55
CA THR A 209 2.34 2.52 -13.46
C THR A 209 2.78 3.89 -13.98
N MET A 210 2.37 4.96 -13.28
CA MET A 210 2.70 6.33 -13.69
C MET A 210 4.11 6.76 -13.23
N HIS A 211 5.08 5.86 -13.33
CA HIS A 211 6.49 6.12 -13.10
C HIS A 211 7.23 6.05 -14.43
N ALA A 212 8.24 6.89 -14.61
CA ALA A 212 9.03 6.93 -15.82
C ALA A 212 9.75 5.60 -16.09
N SER A 213 9.71 5.17 -17.33
CA SER A 213 10.52 4.07 -17.84
C SER A 213 11.89 4.56 -18.35
N SER A 214 12.77 3.68 -18.74
CA SER A 214 14.15 4.00 -19.09
C SER A 214 14.28 5.07 -20.17
N GLU A 215 13.42 5.03 -21.21
CA GLU A 215 13.48 6.03 -22.29
C GLU A 215 12.92 7.38 -21.88
N ASP A 216 11.95 7.45 -20.97
CA ASP A 216 11.49 8.70 -20.38
C ASP A 216 12.63 9.37 -19.61
N ILE A 217 13.38 8.60 -18.82
CA ILE A 217 14.53 9.07 -18.03
C ILE A 217 15.63 9.60 -18.97
N LYS A 218 15.98 8.83 -20.02
CA LYS A 218 16.96 9.26 -21.03
C LYS A 218 16.54 10.56 -21.67
N MET A 219 15.27 10.71 -22.01
CA MET A 219 14.75 11.96 -22.60
C MET A 219 14.89 13.13 -21.65
N MET A 220 14.57 12.95 -20.36
CA MET A 220 14.75 14.00 -19.35
C MET A 220 16.22 14.41 -19.21
N ILE A 221 17.13 13.44 -19.12
CA ILE A 221 18.58 13.72 -19.09
C ILE A 221 19.02 14.46 -20.34
N TYR A 222 18.54 14.05 -21.53
CA TYR A 222 18.87 14.69 -22.79
C TYR A 222 18.35 16.12 -22.91
N LEU A 223 17.13 16.39 -22.44
CA LEU A 223 16.52 17.71 -22.50
C LEU A 223 17.18 18.69 -21.51
N PHE A 224 17.41 18.27 -20.27
CA PHE A 224 17.99 19.13 -19.25
C PHE A 224 19.52 19.27 -19.34
N LYS A 225 20.21 18.26 -19.84
CA LYS A 225 21.69 18.20 -19.90
C LYS A 225 22.34 18.62 -18.59
N PRO A 226 21.95 18.03 -17.44
CA PRO A 226 22.42 18.48 -16.16
C PRO A 226 23.93 18.27 -16.00
N GLU A 227 24.58 19.10 -15.18
CA GLU A 227 25.97 18.87 -14.80
C GLU A 227 26.11 17.67 -13.89
N TYR A 228 25.17 17.51 -12.94
CA TYR A 228 25.09 16.33 -12.08
C TYR A 228 23.75 15.62 -12.23
N PHE A 229 23.79 14.29 -12.25
CA PHE A 229 22.61 13.45 -12.23
C PHE A 229 22.48 12.73 -10.89
N ILE A 230 21.32 12.84 -10.23
CA ILE A 230 21.07 12.31 -8.91
C ILE A 230 19.78 11.45 -8.96
N PRO A 231 19.92 10.12 -9.05
CA PRO A 231 18.79 9.23 -8.93
C PRO A 231 18.15 9.35 -7.54
N ILE A 232 16.83 9.47 -7.49
CA ILE A 232 16.05 9.56 -6.25
C ILE A 232 14.81 8.67 -6.32
N LYS A 233 14.13 8.49 -5.21
CA LYS A 233 12.81 7.88 -5.12
C LYS A 233 12.72 6.53 -5.81
N GLY A 234 13.20 5.52 -5.13
CA GLY A 234 13.20 4.12 -5.53
C GLY A 234 14.03 3.29 -4.56
N GLU A 235 13.97 1.98 -4.67
CA GLU A 235 14.87 1.10 -3.96
C GLU A 235 16.31 1.32 -4.44
N TYR A 236 17.30 1.04 -3.60
CA TYR A 236 18.72 1.27 -3.95
C TYR A 236 19.12 0.63 -5.29
N ARG A 237 18.65 -0.60 -5.57
CA ARG A 237 18.87 -1.25 -6.88
C ARG A 237 18.33 -0.42 -8.05
N GLN A 238 17.19 0.25 -7.88
CA GLN A 238 16.58 1.10 -8.91
C GLN A 238 17.37 2.41 -9.08
N LEU A 239 17.92 2.96 -7.98
CA LEU A 239 18.83 4.10 -8.05
C LEU A 239 20.07 3.76 -8.87
N VAL A 240 20.65 2.56 -8.68
CA VAL A 240 21.81 2.08 -9.43
C VAL A 240 21.48 1.87 -10.91
N VAL A 241 20.32 1.28 -11.21
CA VAL A 241 19.88 1.12 -12.61
C VAL A 241 19.72 2.48 -13.28
N ASN A 242 19.11 3.46 -12.59
CA ASN A 242 18.93 4.81 -13.09
C ASN A 242 20.28 5.53 -13.29
N ALA A 243 21.24 5.34 -12.38
CA ALA A 243 22.61 5.83 -12.55
C ALA A 243 23.30 5.24 -13.78
N ASN A 244 23.10 3.95 -14.04
CA ASN A 244 23.67 3.27 -15.22
C ASN A 244 23.08 3.82 -16.52
N ILE A 245 21.80 4.21 -16.55
CA ILE A 245 21.21 4.91 -17.70
C ILE A 245 22.01 6.18 -18.05
N ALA A 246 22.37 6.98 -17.05
CA ALA A 246 23.18 8.18 -17.27
C ALA A 246 24.61 7.84 -17.73
N LEU A 247 25.23 6.77 -17.19
CA LEU A 247 26.54 6.29 -17.64
C LEU A 247 26.50 5.87 -19.11
N ASP A 248 25.48 5.11 -19.52
CA ASP A 248 25.29 4.65 -20.92
C ASP A 248 25.06 5.84 -21.88
N MET A 249 24.52 6.94 -21.38
CA MET A 249 24.38 8.19 -22.13
C MET A 249 25.70 9.01 -22.22
N GLY A 250 26.78 8.53 -21.61
CA GLY A 250 28.11 9.15 -21.66
C GLY A 250 28.40 10.12 -20.51
N TYR A 251 27.60 10.18 -19.46
CA TYR A 251 27.93 10.93 -18.26
C TYR A 251 29.13 10.29 -17.54
N ARG A 252 29.97 11.13 -16.97
CA ARG A 252 31.11 10.67 -16.17
C ARG A 252 30.61 10.17 -14.82
N ALA A 253 31.22 9.12 -14.28
CA ALA A 253 30.84 8.55 -12.99
C ALA A 253 30.93 9.55 -11.82
N ASP A 254 31.87 10.52 -11.87
CA ASP A 254 32.03 11.56 -10.85
C ASP A 254 30.95 12.67 -10.94
N HIS A 255 30.10 12.64 -11.96
CA HIS A 255 28.95 13.51 -12.14
C HIS A 255 27.62 12.79 -11.87
N ILE A 256 27.64 11.53 -11.44
CA ILE A 256 26.46 10.76 -11.06
C ILE A 256 26.54 10.48 -9.56
N VAL A 257 25.54 10.92 -8.81
CA VAL A 257 25.57 10.87 -7.35
C VAL A 257 24.42 10.00 -6.85
N VAL A 258 24.73 8.76 -6.48
CA VAL A 258 23.77 7.83 -5.85
C VAL A 258 23.93 7.95 -4.35
N LEU A 259 22.83 8.22 -3.64
CA LEU A 259 22.81 8.48 -2.21
C LEU A 259 21.86 7.54 -1.50
N ASP A 260 22.24 7.14 -0.29
CA ASP A 260 21.33 6.52 0.66
C ASP A 260 20.48 7.56 1.39
N ASN A 261 19.41 7.11 2.04
CA ASN A 261 18.60 7.97 2.89
C ASN A 261 19.46 8.61 4.00
N GLY A 262 19.30 9.93 4.17
CA GLY A 262 20.10 10.72 5.12
C GLY A 262 21.50 11.08 4.67
N GLN A 263 22.00 10.51 3.58
CA GLN A 263 23.31 10.84 3.02
C GLN A 263 23.32 12.24 2.37
N ILE A 264 24.40 12.99 2.56
CA ILE A 264 24.54 14.36 2.13
C ILE A 264 25.58 14.46 1.00
N ALA A 265 25.17 15.03 -0.13
CA ALA A 265 26.10 15.46 -1.17
C ALA A 265 26.45 16.93 -0.97
N SER A 266 27.72 17.23 -0.72
CA SER A 266 28.23 18.57 -0.48
C SER A 266 28.95 19.10 -1.72
N PHE A 267 28.54 20.27 -2.19
CA PHE A 267 29.13 20.93 -3.36
C PHE A 267 29.78 22.26 -2.95
N GLU A 268 30.93 22.57 -3.55
CA GLU A 268 31.56 23.88 -3.49
C GLU A 268 31.61 24.43 -4.89
N GLY A 269 30.84 25.50 -5.15
CA GLY A 269 30.59 25.96 -6.52
C GLY A 269 29.95 24.85 -7.35
N HIS A 270 30.62 24.42 -8.40
CA HIS A 270 30.20 23.36 -9.31
C HIS A 270 30.92 22.01 -9.05
N THR A 271 31.64 21.87 -7.96
CA THR A 271 32.42 20.65 -7.69
C THR A 271 31.85 19.86 -6.50
N LEU A 272 31.57 18.57 -6.71
CA LEU A 272 31.22 17.66 -5.66
C LEU A 272 32.44 17.45 -4.73
N LYS A 273 32.29 17.73 -3.45
CA LYS A 273 33.36 17.62 -2.45
C LYS A 273 33.26 16.37 -1.60
N SER A 274 32.07 16.03 -1.15
CA SER A 274 31.86 14.91 -0.25
C SER A 274 30.46 14.34 -0.42
N THR A 275 30.37 13.03 -0.21
CA THR A 275 29.12 12.28 0.01
C THR A 275 29.19 11.48 1.30
N ASN A 276 30.13 11.78 2.20
CA ASN A 276 30.42 10.95 3.40
C ASN A 276 29.68 11.43 4.66
N ASP A 277 28.99 12.55 4.57
CA ASP A 277 28.23 13.08 5.69
C ASP A 277 26.82 12.49 5.72
N PHE A 278 26.27 12.29 6.92
CA PHE A 278 24.93 11.75 7.13
C PHE A 278 24.15 12.57 8.15
N VAL A 279 22.87 12.68 7.93
CA VAL A 279 21.88 13.11 8.92
C VAL A 279 21.22 11.86 9.49
N ASP A 280 21.10 11.81 10.82
CA ASP A 280 20.32 10.75 11.46
C ASP A 280 18.83 10.93 11.12
N ILE A 281 18.28 9.99 10.36
CA ILE A 281 16.91 10.07 9.84
C ILE A 281 15.95 9.13 10.56
N GLY A 282 16.29 8.41 11.54
CA GLY A 282 15.42 7.51 12.29
C GLY A 282 14.21 6.96 11.52
N GLU A 283 13.66 5.85 11.92
CA GLU A 283 12.39 5.37 11.35
C GLU A 283 11.21 6.04 12.04
N VAL A 284 10.36 6.74 11.29
CA VAL A 284 9.12 7.32 11.78
C VAL A 284 7.95 6.52 11.25
N MET A 285 7.25 5.81 12.15
CA MET A 285 6.05 5.06 11.82
C MET A 285 4.83 5.95 11.97
N ILE A 286 4.09 6.14 10.88
CA ILE A 286 2.85 6.93 10.87
C ILE A 286 1.67 5.98 10.97
N GLY A 287 0.86 6.12 12.05
CA GLY A 287 -0.40 5.39 12.20
C GLY A 287 -1.49 5.93 11.26
N MET A 288 -2.50 5.12 10.97
CA MET A 288 -3.66 5.55 10.15
C MET A 288 -4.43 6.72 10.76
N ASP A 289 -4.43 6.85 12.10
CA ASP A 289 -4.89 8.05 12.80
C ASP A 289 -3.69 8.97 13.06
N SER A 290 -3.64 10.07 12.32
CA SER A 290 -2.54 11.04 12.28
C SER A 290 -2.23 11.76 13.61
N SER A 291 -2.82 11.34 14.73
CA SER A 291 -2.69 11.99 16.03
C SER A 291 -1.76 11.29 17.03
N THR A 292 -1.25 10.10 16.72
CA THR A 292 -0.35 9.39 17.64
C THR A 292 0.82 8.76 16.90
N ASP A 293 2.02 9.26 17.17
CA ASP A 293 3.27 8.55 16.88
C ASP A 293 3.20 7.15 17.50
N VAL A 294 3.19 6.12 16.67
CA VAL A 294 3.26 4.73 17.15
C VAL A 294 4.66 4.53 17.69
N ASN A 295 4.79 4.53 19.02
CA ASN A 295 6.06 4.37 19.70
C ASN A 295 6.71 3.02 19.29
N SER A 296 7.99 3.01 19.00
CA SER A 296 8.77 1.82 18.60
C SER A 296 8.62 0.63 19.56
N SER A 297 8.35 0.90 20.85
CA SER A 297 8.05 -0.14 21.85
C SER A 297 6.74 -0.87 21.56
N VAL A 298 5.67 -0.17 21.13
CA VAL A 298 4.38 -0.77 20.81
C VAL A 298 4.48 -1.66 19.57
N LEU A 299 5.28 -1.26 18.59
CA LEU A 299 5.51 -2.07 17.39
C LEU A 299 6.30 -3.34 17.73
N LYS A 300 7.34 -3.22 18.55
CA LYS A 300 8.13 -4.36 19.02
C LYS A 300 7.28 -5.34 19.84
N ASP A 301 6.40 -4.81 20.70
CA ASP A 301 5.47 -5.64 21.47
C ASP A 301 4.48 -6.36 20.53
N ARG A 302 3.95 -5.68 19.49
CA ARG A 302 3.08 -6.30 18.48
C ARG A 302 3.82 -7.34 17.64
N GLU A 303 5.07 -7.10 17.28
CA GLU A 303 5.89 -8.06 16.55
C GLU A 303 6.12 -9.32 17.38
N VAL A 304 6.52 -9.18 18.64
CA VAL A 304 6.66 -10.30 19.58
C VAL A 304 5.34 -11.06 19.73
N LEU A 305 4.23 -10.35 19.93
CA LEU A 305 2.91 -10.98 20.05
C LEU A 305 2.47 -11.70 18.75
N SER A 306 2.88 -11.23 17.59
CA SER A 306 2.54 -11.85 16.30
C SER A 306 3.38 -13.10 16.00
N GLN A 307 4.63 -13.14 16.48
CA GLN A 307 5.55 -14.26 16.26
C GLN A 307 5.43 -15.33 17.34
N ASP A 308 5.42 -14.92 18.61
CA ASP A 308 5.50 -15.83 19.77
C ASP A 308 4.12 -16.06 20.42
N GLY A 309 3.20 -15.10 20.34
CA GLY A 309 1.91 -15.13 20.99
C GLY A 309 1.98 -14.80 22.49
N VAL A 310 0.84 -14.97 23.19
CA VAL A 310 0.73 -14.74 24.63
C VAL A 310 -0.13 -15.79 25.29
N ILE A 311 0.26 -16.23 26.50
CA ILE A 311 -0.58 -17.03 27.39
C ILE A 311 -0.79 -16.25 28.69
N ILE A 312 -2.06 -16.11 29.07
CA ILE A 312 -2.47 -15.51 30.35
C ILE A 312 -3.05 -16.61 31.20
N ILE A 313 -2.53 -16.79 32.42
CA ILE A 313 -2.98 -17.82 33.33
C ILE A 313 -3.42 -17.16 34.64
N GLY A 314 -4.66 -17.43 35.02
CA GLY A 314 -5.28 -16.96 36.24
C GLY A 314 -5.63 -18.09 37.20
N VAL A 315 -5.38 -17.92 38.50
CA VAL A 315 -5.82 -18.85 39.56
C VAL A 315 -6.15 -18.04 40.82
N ALA A 316 -7.22 -18.46 41.50
CA ALA A 316 -7.58 -17.89 42.78
C ALA A 316 -7.11 -18.81 43.91
N LEU A 317 -6.37 -18.25 44.89
CA LEU A 317 -5.87 -18.97 46.05
C LEU A 317 -6.49 -18.42 47.33
N ASN A 318 -6.74 -19.31 48.30
CA ASN A 318 -7.05 -18.88 49.65
C ASN A 318 -5.86 -18.16 50.27
N TYR A 319 -6.08 -16.98 50.80
CA TYR A 319 -4.99 -16.13 51.32
C TYR A 319 -4.20 -16.82 52.47
N ASN A 320 -4.90 -17.58 53.34
CA ASN A 320 -4.29 -18.18 54.55
C ASN A 320 -3.76 -19.58 54.24
N THR A 321 -4.54 -20.46 53.61
CA THR A 321 -4.17 -21.86 53.38
C THR A 321 -3.37 -22.08 52.10
N LYS A 322 -3.33 -21.09 51.21
CA LYS A 322 -2.73 -21.17 49.86
C LYS A 322 -3.36 -22.24 48.95
N GLU A 323 -4.48 -22.78 49.35
CA GLU A 323 -5.22 -23.74 48.54
C GLU A 323 -5.90 -23.06 47.34
N ILE A 324 -6.01 -23.80 46.25
CA ILE A 324 -6.69 -23.35 45.04
C ILE A 324 -8.19 -23.32 45.28
N ILE A 325 -8.83 -22.14 45.15
CA ILE A 325 -10.27 -21.98 45.39
C ILE A 325 -11.06 -22.20 44.10
N SER A 326 -10.53 -21.81 42.94
CA SER A 326 -11.18 -21.96 41.63
C SER A 326 -10.29 -22.73 40.66
N GLY A 327 -10.91 -23.27 39.61
CA GLY A 327 -10.14 -23.82 38.49
C GLY A 327 -9.15 -22.81 37.90
N VAL A 328 -8.07 -23.31 37.30
CA VAL A 328 -7.12 -22.47 36.56
C VAL A 328 -7.76 -22.01 35.26
N ASP A 329 -7.79 -20.69 35.03
CA ASP A 329 -8.20 -20.12 33.75
C ASP A 329 -6.94 -19.87 32.90
N VAL A 330 -6.94 -20.41 31.67
CA VAL A 330 -5.83 -20.28 30.72
C VAL A 330 -6.36 -19.74 29.40
N GLN A 331 -5.86 -18.57 29.02
CA GLN A 331 -6.20 -17.93 27.75
C GLN A 331 -4.95 -17.82 26.88
N SER A 332 -5.07 -18.21 25.61
CA SER A 332 -3.99 -18.12 24.63
C SER A 332 -4.39 -17.25 23.43
N ARG A 333 -3.45 -16.44 22.94
CA ARG A 333 -3.61 -15.68 21.71
C ARG A 333 -2.32 -15.77 20.87
N GLY A 334 -2.45 -16.17 19.61
CA GLY A 334 -1.36 -16.21 18.64
C GLY A 334 -0.31 -17.31 18.81
N LEU A 335 -0.37 -18.11 19.89
CA LEU A 335 0.64 -19.13 20.19
C LEU A 335 0.33 -20.49 19.55
N ILE A 336 -0.93 -20.92 19.50
CA ILE A 336 -1.34 -22.29 19.20
C ILE A 336 -2.43 -22.30 18.13
N TYR A 337 -2.34 -23.25 17.18
CA TYR A 337 -3.41 -23.48 16.19
C TYR A 337 -4.62 -24.16 16.86
N LEU A 338 -5.83 -23.73 16.51
CA LEU A 338 -7.08 -24.10 17.18
C LEU A 338 -7.35 -25.61 17.38
N LYS A 339 -6.75 -26.49 16.58
CA LYS A 339 -6.99 -27.95 16.68
C LYS A 339 -6.26 -28.66 17.83
N ASP A 340 -5.15 -28.07 18.29
CA ASP A 340 -4.30 -28.67 19.33
C ASP A 340 -4.31 -27.86 20.64
N ALA A 341 -5.16 -26.82 20.70
CA ALA A 341 -5.19 -25.85 21.79
C ALA A 341 -5.57 -26.48 23.14
N ASP A 342 -6.55 -27.35 23.15
CA ASP A 342 -7.17 -27.84 24.41
C ASP A 342 -6.23 -28.66 25.26
N TYR A 343 -5.37 -29.47 24.65
CA TYR A 343 -4.44 -30.29 25.44
C TYR A 343 -3.31 -29.48 26.02
N ILE A 344 -2.76 -28.53 25.24
CA ILE A 344 -1.70 -27.63 25.68
C ILE A 344 -2.20 -26.70 26.80
N VAL A 345 -3.39 -26.13 26.62
CA VAL A 345 -4.05 -25.27 27.62
C VAL A 345 -4.25 -26.02 28.94
N ARG A 346 -4.70 -27.26 28.90
CA ARG A 346 -4.84 -28.10 30.10
C ARG A 346 -3.50 -28.38 30.78
N GLU A 347 -2.47 -28.71 29.99
CA GLU A 347 -1.16 -29.03 30.53
C GLU A 347 -0.48 -27.83 31.14
N VAL A 348 -0.60 -26.65 30.53
CA VAL A 348 -0.15 -25.38 31.10
C VAL A 348 -0.83 -25.08 32.42
N GLY A 349 -2.14 -25.35 32.52
CA GLY A 349 -2.88 -25.25 33.78
C GLY A 349 -2.37 -26.22 34.83
N ASN A 350 -2.11 -27.49 34.47
CA ASN A 350 -1.57 -28.52 35.34
C ASN A 350 -0.19 -28.14 35.91
N ILE A 351 0.71 -27.64 35.06
CA ILE A 351 2.04 -27.17 35.46
C ILE A 351 1.95 -26.07 36.53
N LEU A 352 1.03 -25.10 36.39
CA LEU A 352 0.81 -24.08 37.40
C LEU A 352 0.31 -24.70 38.74
N VAL A 353 -0.65 -25.63 38.65
CA VAL A 353 -1.17 -26.32 39.83
C VAL A 353 -0.06 -27.09 40.58
N GLU A 354 0.81 -27.78 39.84
CA GLU A 354 1.95 -28.50 40.42
C GLU A 354 2.94 -27.54 41.08
N ALA A 355 3.31 -26.43 40.44
CA ALA A 355 4.20 -25.42 41.01
C ALA A 355 3.64 -24.84 42.33
N ILE A 356 2.32 -24.61 42.39
CA ILE A 356 1.64 -24.17 43.62
C ILE A 356 1.71 -25.24 44.71
N LYS A 357 1.38 -26.48 44.39
CA LYS A 357 1.41 -27.59 45.35
C LYS A 357 2.83 -27.85 45.91
N ASP A 358 3.83 -27.78 45.06
CA ASP A 358 5.22 -27.95 45.48
C ASP A 358 5.62 -26.86 46.46
N ALA A 359 5.33 -25.56 46.17
CA ALA A 359 5.64 -24.45 47.06
C ALA A 359 4.89 -24.52 48.42
N VAL A 360 3.65 -25.04 48.42
CA VAL A 360 2.90 -25.27 49.69
C VAL A 360 3.53 -26.36 50.50
N LYS A 361 3.99 -27.47 49.89
CA LYS A 361 4.65 -28.58 50.58
C LYS A 361 6.00 -28.16 51.21
N GLU A 362 6.71 -27.27 50.55
CA GLU A 362 8.01 -26.76 51.08
C GLU A 362 7.83 -25.81 52.24
N GLY A 363 6.64 -25.37 52.59
CA GLY A 363 6.32 -24.54 53.74
C GLY A 363 6.82 -23.09 53.64
N ASN A 364 7.33 -22.65 52.48
CA ASN A 364 7.84 -21.31 52.25
C ASN A 364 7.19 -20.70 51.01
N PHE A 365 5.88 -20.50 51.05
CA PHE A 365 5.08 -20.03 49.92
C PHE A 365 5.33 -18.53 49.65
N ASP A 366 6.03 -18.24 48.56
CA ASP A 366 6.27 -16.91 48.06
C ASP A 366 5.62 -16.78 46.66
N ASN A 367 4.69 -15.83 46.53
CA ASN A 367 3.96 -15.61 45.25
C ASN A 367 4.90 -15.33 44.08
N MET A 368 5.99 -14.60 44.28
CA MET A 368 6.93 -14.25 43.24
C MET A 368 7.71 -15.48 42.78
N LYS A 369 8.20 -16.27 43.71
CA LYS A 369 8.95 -17.50 43.43
C LYS A 369 8.08 -18.52 42.70
N VAL A 370 6.82 -18.71 43.12
CA VAL A 370 5.88 -19.62 42.47
C VAL A 370 5.60 -19.19 41.05
N ARG A 371 5.39 -17.88 40.80
CA ARG A 371 5.21 -17.35 39.47
C ARG A 371 6.42 -17.56 38.56
N MET A 372 7.61 -17.35 39.08
CA MET A 372 8.85 -17.56 38.34
C MET A 372 9.08 -19.04 38.00
N ASP A 373 8.88 -19.92 38.93
CA ASP A 373 9.02 -21.37 38.72
C ASP A 373 7.97 -21.88 37.71
N ALA A 374 6.71 -21.51 37.90
CA ALA A 374 5.65 -21.86 36.96
C ALA A 374 5.94 -21.34 35.54
N ARG A 375 6.36 -20.07 35.41
CA ARG A 375 6.75 -19.49 34.12
C ARG A 375 7.86 -20.29 33.45
N ASP A 376 8.91 -20.63 34.20
CA ASP A 376 10.07 -21.33 33.64
C ASP A 376 9.74 -22.79 33.24
N ARG A 377 8.87 -23.46 34.00
CA ARG A 377 8.35 -24.79 33.64
C ARG A 377 7.45 -24.72 32.40
N ILE A 378 6.53 -23.77 32.34
CA ILE A 378 5.62 -23.56 31.21
C ILE A 378 6.39 -23.17 29.95
N SER A 379 7.35 -22.25 30.03
CA SER A 379 8.17 -21.87 28.89
C SER A 379 8.96 -23.04 28.30
N ARG A 380 9.53 -23.90 29.14
CA ARG A 380 10.22 -25.12 28.68
C ARG A 380 9.27 -26.11 28.01
N TYR A 381 8.07 -26.26 28.56
CA TYR A 381 7.03 -27.12 27.99
C TYR A 381 6.61 -26.59 26.62
N LEU A 382 6.25 -25.30 26.52
CA LEU A 382 5.82 -24.67 25.27
C LEU A 382 6.88 -24.71 24.18
N LEU A 383 8.15 -24.41 24.53
CA LEU A 383 9.25 -24.51 23.58
C LEU A 383 9.39 -25.91 22.99
N ARG A 384 9.19 -26.95 23.81
CA ARG A 384 9.27 -28.34 23.36
C ARG A 384 8.09 -28.72 22.45
N GLU A 385 6.87 -28.28 22.78
CA GLU A 385 5.66 -28.67 22.05
C GLU A 385 5.38 -27.82 20.81
N THR A 386 5.74 -26.52 20.86
CA THR A 386 5.38 -25.55 19.80
C THR A 386 6.58 -24.94 19.07
N GLY A 387 7.78 -25.09 19.61
CA GLY A 387 8.98 -24.41 19.11
C GLY A 387 9.01 -22.91 19.42
N LYS A 388 8.02 -22.37 20.14
CA LYS A 388 7.89 -20.94 20.51
C LYS A 388 8.22 -20.74 22.00
N ARG A 389 8.74 -19.55 22.30
CA ARG A 389 9.11 -19.17 23.68
C ARG A 389 8.04 -18.33 24.34
#